data_ac2c6493d3b5e602360049a330b20cc5
#
_entry.id   ac2c6493d3b5e602360049a330b20cc5
#
_cell.length_a   1.000
_cell.length_b   1.000
_cell.length_c   1.000
_cell.angle_alpha   90.00
_cell.angle_beta   90.00
_cell.angle_gamma   90.00
#
_symmetry.space_group_name_H-M   'P 1'
#
loop_
_entity.id
_entity.type
_entity.pdbx_description
1 polymer ?
#
loop_
_entity_poly.entity_id
_entity_poly.type
_entity_poly.pdbx_seq_one_letter_code
_entity_poly.pdbx_strand_id
1 'polypeptide(L)'
;MIFCLSILAYAQTPQDRATELKKQAQSSLNQKDYIKARYLFKKAYEAFATRENYPQAIECGVQANALYVRENFYKEGFELCRDMDQLIWTGEQNQKKVFYDLRFLVNKERLQMYTALKNPAQAKTQLNKLEETANLAKNDSLTEVLLYTKANYYYTFNQNTQGDACFRK
;
A
#
# COMPACT_ATOMS: atom_id res chain seq x y z
N MET A 1 32.42 30.75 -37.77
CA MET A 1 31.82 30.97 -36.46
C MET A 1 30.78 29.86 -36.24
N ILE A 2 31.20 28.79 -35.55
CA ILE A 2 30.39 27.58 -35.39
C ILE A 2 29.78 27.65 -33.99
N PHE A 3 28.46 27.84 -33.92
CA PHE A 3 27.71 27.77 -32.65
C PHE A 3 27.54 26.31 -32.25
N CYS A 4 28.34 25.85 -31.29
CA CYS A 4 28.06 24.61 -30.55
C CYS A 4 26.85 24.84 -29.63
N LEU A 5 25.68 24.41 -30.06
CA LEU A 5 24.51 24.22 -29.18
C LEU A 5 24.79 23.01 -28.29
N SER A 6 25.31 23.26 -27.10
CA SER A 6 25.35 22.26 -26.04
C SER A 6 23.92 22.00 -25.56
N ILE A 7 23.32 20.91 -26.06
CA ILE A 7 22.11 20.34 -25.50
C ILE A 7 22.48 19.79 -24.14
N LEU A 8 22.24 20.57 -23.08
CA LEU A 8 22.22 20.10 -21.71
C LEU A 8 21.03 19.13 -21.58
N ALA A 9 21.31 17.84 -21.82
CA ALA A 9 20.40 16.81 -21.39
C ALA A 9 20.31 16.89 -19.85
N TYR A 10 19.24 17.47 -19.32
CA TYR A 10 18.91 17.40 -17.91
C TYR A 10 18.69 15.92 -17.58
N ALA A 11 19.74 15.27 -17.09
CA ALA A 11 19.58 13.95 -16.49
C ALA A 11 18.65 14.12 -15.29
N GLN A 12 17.41 13.64 -15.41
CA GLN A 12 16.45 13.62 -14.30
C GLN A 12 17.13 12.99 -13.09
N THR A 13 17.08 13.70 -11.98
CA THR A 13 17.59 13.10 -10.74
C THR A 13 16.80 11.83 -10.47
N PRO A 14 17.42 10.84 -9.86
CA PRO A 14 16.71 9.62 -9.49
C PRO A 14 15.43 9.89 -8.67
N GLN A 15 15.35 10.92 -7.82
CA GLN A 15 14.15 11.33 -7.08
C GLN A 15 13.02 11.78 -8.04
N ASP A 16 13.36 12.52 -9.07
CA ASP A 16 12.42 13.00 -10.07
C ASP A 16 11.80 11.83 -10.82
N ARG A 17 12.60 10.80 -11.15
CA ARG A 17 12.11 9.60 -11.83
C ARG A 17 11.08 8.82 -11.02
N ALA A 18 11.29 8.59 -9.72
CA ALA A 18 10.34 7.88 -8.88
C ALA A 18 9.01 8.64 -8.75
N THR A 19 9.11 9.95 -8.53
CA THR A 19 7.95 10.85 -8.46
C THR A 19 7.20 10.91 -9.78
N GLU A 20 7.92 10.96 -10.91
CA GLU A 20 7.31 10.96 -12.23
C GLU A 20 6.58 9.65 -12.53
N LEU A 21 7.17 8.50 -12.18
CA LEU A 21 6.50 7.20 -12.29
C LEU A 21 5.21 7.16 -11.48
N LYS A 22 5.21 7.69 -10.25
CA LYS A 22 4.00 7.79 -9.40
C LYS A 22 2.93 8.67 -10.05
N LYS A 23 3.30 9.82 -10.62
CA LYS A 23 2.38 10.71 -11.34
C LYS A 23 1.77 10.03 -12.57
N GLN A 24 2.58 9.36 -13.37
CA GLN A 24 2.13 8.62 -14.55
C GLN A 24 1.19 7.46 -14.15
N ALA A 25 1.51 6.76 -13.05
CA ALA A 25 0.64 5.72 -12.50
C ALA A 25 -0.74 6.29 -12.12
N GLN A 26 -0.76 7.42 -11.42
CA GLN A 26 -2.01 8.09 -11.05
C GLN A 26 -2.80 8.57 -12.27
N SER A 27 -2.13 9.11 -13.27
CA SER A 27 -2.78 9.50 -14.55
C SER A 27 -3.42 8.30 -15.25
N SER A 28 -2.68 7.17 -15.34
CA SER A 28 -3.22 5.93 -15.92
C SER A 28 -4.41 5.38 -15.13
N LEU A 29 -4.37 5.46 -13.79
CA LEU A 29 -5.47 5.07 -12.92
C LEU A 29 -6.72 5.92 -13.19
N ASN A 30 -6.57 7.23 -13.32
CA ASN A 30 -7.67 8.15 -13.62
C ASN A 30 -8.27 7.89 -15.01
N GLN A 31 -7.46 7.44 -15.97
CA GLN A 31 -7.88 7.01 -17.31
C GLN A 31 -8.46 5.59 -17.31
N LYS A 32 -8.51 4.92 -16.16
CA LYS A 32 -8.96 3.52 -16.01
C LYS A 32 -8.09 2.48 -16.75
N ASP A 33 -6.87 2.86 -17.12
CA ASP A 33 -5.85 1.93 -17.63
C ASP A 33 -5.17 1.23 -16.44
N TYR A 34 -5.88 0.26 -15.86
CA TYR A 34 -5.48 -0.41 -14.62
C TYR A 34 -4.20 -1.24 -14.78
N ILE A 35 -3.98 -1.83 -15.96
CA ILE A 35 -2.79 -2.64 -16.24
C ILE A 35 -1.54 -1.74 -16.22
N LYS A 36 -1.60 -0.62 -16.94
CA LYS A 36 -0.51 0.35 -16.97
C LYS A 36 -0.30 1.02 -15.63
N ALA A 37 -1.38 1.41 -14.93
CA ALA A 37 -1.33 2.00 -13.61
C ALA A 37 -0.62 1.05 -12.62
N ARG A 38 -1.00 -0.23 -12.57
CA ARG A 38 -0.38 -1.25 -11.73
C ARG A 38 1.11 -1.39 -12.00
N TYR A 39 1.50 -1.51 -13.28
CA TYR A 39 2.90 -1.59 -13.68
C TYR A 39 3.70 -0.37 -13.21
N LEU A 40 3.18 0.83 -13.45
CA LEU A 40 3.85 2.07 -13.08
C LEU A 40 3.95 2.28 -11.56
N PHE A 41 2.89 1.93 -10.79
CA PHE A 41 2.96 1.95 -9.32
C PHE A 41 4.00 0.97 -8.80
N LYS A 42 4.10 -0.25 -9.36
CA LYS A 42 5.15 -1.20 -8.99
C LYS A 42 6.55 -0.66 -9.30
N LYS A 43 6.74 -0.02 -10.45
CA LYS A 43 8.01 0.64 -10.79
C LYS A 43 8.34 1.82 -9.87
N ALA A 44 7.34 2.61 -9.48
CA ALA A 44 7.51 3.68 -8.51
C ALA A 44 7.89 3.11 -7.12
N TYR A 45 7.22 2.04 -6.68
CA TYR A 45 7.57 1.30 -5.45
C TYR A 45 9.05 0.90 -5.44
N GLU A 46 9.53 0.22 -6.50
CA GLU A 46 10.91 -0.22 -6.63
C GLU A 46 11.89 0.99 -6.60
N ALA A 47 11.54 2.07 -7.31
CA ALA A 47 12.37 3.27 -7.38
C ALA A 47 12.44 4.05 -6.07
N PHE A 48 11.37 4.12 -5.27
CA PHE A 48 11.39 4.72 -3.93
C PHE A 48 12.09 3.81 -2.93
N ALA A 49 11.90 2.48 -3.00
CA ALA A 49 12.55 1.50 -2.13
C ALA A 49 14.07 1.56 -2.24
N THR A 50 14.61 1.64 -3.47
CA THR A 50 16.06 1.77 -3.73
C THR A 50 16.67 3.02 -3.06
N ARG A 51 15.86 3.99 -2.68
CA ARG A 51 16.27 5.26 -2.03
C ARG A 51 15.92 5.35 -0.58
N GLU A 52 15.50 4.25 -0.01
CA GLU A 52 15.07 4.18 1.38
C GLU A 52 13.93 5.18 1.72
N ASN A 53 13.17 5.62 0.70
CA ASN A 53 11.96 6.40 0.91
C ASN A 53 10.79 5.45 1.19
N TYR A 54 10.83 4.83 2.37
CA TYR A 54 9.91 3.78 2.79
C TYR A 54 8.43 4.21 2.72
N PRO A 55 8.01 5.42 3.19
CA PRO A 55 6.61 5.82 3.11
C PRO A 55 6.10 5.88 1.68
N GLN A 56 6.83 6.51 0.75
CA GLN A 56 6.41 6.62 -0.65
C GLN A 56 6.46 5.26 -1.37
N ALA A 57 7.44 4.41 -1.04
CA ALA A 57 7.50 3.05 -1.55
C ALA A 57 6.24 2.27 -1.15
N ILE A 58 5.94 2.20 0.15
CA ILE A 58 4.78 1.45 0.64
C ILE A 58 3.47 2.01 0.09
N GLU A 59 3.32 3.33 -0.01
CA GLU A 59 2.14 3.93 -0.65
C GLU A 59 1.96 3.44 -2.09
N CYS A 60 3.02 3.44 -2.90
CA CYS A 60 2.98 2.93 -4.27
C CYS A 60 2.71 1.42 -4.31
N GLY A 61 3.31 0.64 -3.40
CA GLY A 61 3.06 -0.79 -3.26
C GLY A 61 1.60 -1.11 -2.95
N VAL A 62 0.98 -0.36 -2.04
CA VAL A 62 -0.45 -0.48 -1.69
C VAL A 62 -1.34 -0.16 -2.89
N GLN A 63 -1.04 0.89 -3.67
CA GLN A 63 -1.80 1.21 -4.88
C GLN A 63 -1.67 0.11 -5.95
N ALA A 64 -0.47 -0.44 -6.15
CA ALA A 64 -0.28 -1.58 -7.05
C ALA A 64 -1.05 -2.82 -6.55
N ASN A 65 -1.04 -3.07 -5.23
CA ASN A 65 -1.73 -4.20 -4.62
C ASN A 65 -3.24 -4.11 -4.78
N ALA A 66 -3.83 -2.94 -4.56
CA ALA A 66 -5.25 -2.71 -4.78
C ALA A 66 -5.69 -3.05 -6.22
N LEU A 67 -4.82 -2.82 -7.20
CA LEU A 67 -5.07 -3.18 -8.60
C LEU A 67 -4.90 -4.69 -8.86
N TYR A 68 -3.97 -5.38 -8.17
CA TYR A 68 -3.92 -6.84 -8.18
C TYR A 68 -5.21 -7.45 -7.62
N VAL A 69 -5.69 -6.95 -6.48
CA VAL A 69 -6.94 -7.41 -5.85
C VAL A 69 -8.14 -7.18 -6.76
N ARG A 70 -8.22 -6.01 -7.40
CA ARG A 70 -9.27 -5.67 -8.37
C ARG A 70 -9.37 -6.66 -9.52
N GLU A 71 -8.24 -7.18 -9.98
CA GLU A 71 -8.15 -8.12 -11.11
C GLU A 71 -8.08 -9.59 -10.67
N ASN A 72 -8.28 -9.87 -9.38
CA ASN A 72 -8.21 -11.19 -8.75
C ASN A 72 -6.82 -11.86 -8.84
N PHE A 73 -5.75 -11.10 -8.99
CA PHE A 73 -4.37 -11.58 -8.95
C PHE A 73 -3.87 -11.67 -7.51
N TYR A 74 -4.56 -12.47 -6.69
CA TYR A 74 -4.29 -12.54 -5.24
C TYR A 74 -2.90 -13.07 -4.91
N LYS A 75 -2.38 -14.00 -5.72
CA LYS A 75 -1.01 -14.55 -5.51
C LYS A 75 0.03 -13.44 -5.59
N GLU A 76 -0.01 -12.65 -6.65
CA GLU A 76 0.89 -11.52 -6.86
C GLU A 76 0.69 -10.43 -5.80
N GLY A 77 -0.54 -10.24 -5.36
CA GLY A 77 -0.86 -9.35 -4.25
C GLY A 77 -0.22 -9.78 -2.93
N PHE A 78 -0.30 -11.06 -2.58
CA PHE A 78 0.37 -11.59 -1.38
C PHE A 78 1.89 -11.55 -1.48
N GLU A 79 2.45 -11.81 -2.66
CA GLU A 79 3.89 -11.67 -2.92
C GLU A 79 4.35 -10.23 -2.71
N LEU A 80 3.62 -9.24 -3.25
CA LEU A 80 3.92 -7.82 -3.04
C LEU A 80 3.80 -7.42 -1.57
N CYS A 81 2.80 -7.92 -0.84
CA CYS A 81 2.70 -7.67 0.61
C CYS A 81 3.91 -8.22 1.38
N ARG A 82 4.44 -9.38 0.98
CA ARG A 82 5.66 -9.94 1.59
C ARG A 82 6.88 -9.06 1.31
N ASP A 83 7.01 -8.57 0.07
CA ASP A 83 8.10 -7.67 -0.32
C ASP A 83 8.02 -6.34 0.45
N MET A 84 6.81 -5.80 0.64
CA MET A 84 6.57 -4.60 1.47
C MET A 84 6.95 -4.85 2.94
N ASP A 85 6.63 -6.01 3.54
CA ASP A 85 7.05 -6.33 4.91
C ASP A 85 8.58 -6.39 5.03
N GLN A 86 9.25 -7.01 4.07
CA GLN A 86 10.70 -7.07 4.05
C GLN A 86 11.32 -5.67 3.96
N LEU A 87 10.74 -4.79 3.14
CA LEU A 87 11.17 -3.41 3.02
C LEU A 87 10.96 -2.63 4.32
N ILE A 88 9.80 -2.78 4.98
CA ILE A 88 9.50 -2.17 6.27
C ILE A 88 10.51 -2.64 7.32
N TRP A 89 10.73 -3.97 7.42
CA TRP A 89 11.70 -4.53 8.36
C TRP A 89 13.10 -3.94 8.15
N THR A 90 13.58 -3.87 6.90
CA THR A 90 14.87 -3.27 6.55
C THR A 90 14.93 -1.80 7.00
N GLY A 91 13.88 -1.03 6.72
CA GLY A 91 13.80 0.37 7.11
C GLY A 91 13.81 0.57 8.63
N GLU A 92 13.11 -0.29 9.38
CA GLU A 92 13.10 -0.25 10.83
C GLU A 92 14.47 -0.55 11.43
N GLN A 93 15.22 -1.50 10.86
CA GLN A 93 16.60 -1.79 11.28
C GLN A 93 17.53 -0.59 11.00
N ASN A 94 17.42 -0.01 9.79
CA ASN A 94 18.27 1.11 9.37
C ASN A 94 17.99 2.38 10.20
N GLN A 95 16.73 2.69 10.47
CA GLN A 95 16.32 3.90 11.17
C GLN A 95 16.15 3.73 12.69
N LYS A 96 16.26 2.49 13.20
CA LYS A 96 16.04 2.14 14.62
C LYS A 96 14.68 2.65 15.12
N LYS A 97 13.65 2.57 14.27
CA LYS A 97 12.30 3.06 14.53
C LYS A 97 11.27 2.09 13.96
N VAL A 98 10.21 1.80 14.71
CA VAL A 98 9.09 0.97 14.22
C VAL A 98 8.14 1.81 13.37
N PHE A 99 7.77 1.29 12.21
CA PHE A 99 6.88 1.94 11.25
C PHE A 99 5.45 1.38 11.36
N TYR A 100 4.78 1.65 12.48
CA TYR A 100 3.42 1.15 12.72
C TYR A 100 2.43 1.54 11.62
N ASP A 101 2.49 2.77 11.11
CA ASP A 101 1.62 3.25 10.04
C ASP A 101 1.79 2.42 8.75
N LEU A 102 3.04 2.11 8.39
CA LEU A 102 3.32 1.31 7.19
C LEU A 102 2.92 -0.16 7.38
N ARG A 103 3.16 -0.73 8.56
CA ARG A 103 2.69 -2.08 8.91
C ARG A 103 1.17 -2.16 8.87
N PHE A 104 0.47 -1.13 9.36
CA PHE A 104 -0.98 -1.03 9.29
C PHE A 104 -1.48 -1.11 7.84
N LEU A 105 -0.89 -0.34 6.93
CA LEU A 105 -1.28 -0.34 5.51
C LEU A 105 -1.15 -1.74 4.89
N VAL A 106 -0.01 -2.42 5.10
CA VAL A 106 0.22 -3.75 4.53
C VAL A 106 -0.72 -4.81 5.13
N ASN A 107 -0.96 -4.76 6.44
CA ASN A 107 -1.92 -5.67 7.10
C ASN A 107 -3.35 -5.45 6.60
N LYS A 108 -3.75 -4.19 6.32
CA LYS A 108 -5.05 -3.86 5.72
C LYS A 108 -5.21 -4.50 4.34
N GLU A 109 -4.20 -4.43 3.49
CA GLU A 109 -4.22 -5.07 2.17
C GLU A 109 -4.39 -6.60 2.27
N ARG A 110 -3.68 -7.25 3.20
CA ARG A 110 -3.86 -8.71 3.44
C ARG A 110 -5.26 -9.04 3.93
N LEU A 111 -5.80 -8.24 4.85
CA LEU A 111 -7.17 -8.42 5.31
C LEU A 111 -8.16 -8.34 4.15
N GLN A 112 -8.01 -7.36 3.26
CA GLN A 112 -8.87 -7.22 2.08
C GLN A 112 -8.80 -8.45 1.18
N MET A 113 -7.60 -8.98 0.91
CA MET A 113 -7.43 -10.20 0.09
C MET A 113 -8.07 -11.43 0.73
N TYR A 114 -7.84 -11.69 2.02
CA TYR A 114 -8.47 -12.83 2.70
C TYR A 114 -9.99 -12.67 2.79
N THR A 115 -10.48 -11.45 2.92
CA THR A 115 -11.92 -11.15 2.89
C THR A 115 -12.51 -11.44 1.51
N ALA A 116 -11.84 -11.01 0.44
CA ALA A 116 -12.26 -11.29 -0.94
C ALA A 116 -12.25 -12.80 -1.26
N LEU A 117 -11.26 -13.53 -0.75
CA LEU A 117 -11.16 -14.99 -0.87
C LEU A 117 -12.13 -15.75 0.06
N LYS A 118 -12.98 -15.04 0.82
CA LYS A 118 -13.91 -15.63 1.78
C LYS A 118 -13.25 -16.59 2.78
N ASN A 119 -12.03 -16.26 3.23
CA ASN A 119 -11.29 -17.02 4.23
C ASN A 119 -11.41 -16.35 5.61
N PRO A 120 -12.43 -16.68 6.42
CA PRO A 120 -12.72 -15.99 7.68
C PRO A 120 -11.62 -16.17 8.72
N ALA A 121 -10.96 -17.32 8.76
CA ALA A 121 -9.92 -17.62 9.74
C ALA A 121 -8.68 -16.71 9.51
N GLN A 122 -8.18 -16.64 8.28
CA GLN A 122 -7.04 -15.79 7.93
C GLN A 122 -7.41 -14.30 8.00
N ALA A 123 -8.61 -13.94 7.53
CA ALA A 123 -9.12 -12.58 7.64
C ALA A 123 -9.20 -12.12 9.11
N LYS A 124 -9.70 -12.96 10.03
CA LYS A 124 -9.73 -12.64 11.47
C LYS A 124 -8.33 -12.46 12.06
N THR A 125 -7.38 -13.32 11.66
CA THR A 125 -5.98 -13.17 12.08
C THR A 125 -5.39 -11.83 11.64
N GLN A 126 -5.63 -11.41 10.40
CA GLN A 126 -5.16 -10.12 9.92
C GLN A 126 -5.87 -8.93 10.58
N LEU A 127 -7.17 -9.07 10.87
CA LEU A 127 -7.91 -8.04 11.59
C LEU A 127 -7.33 -7.81 13.00
N ASN A 128 -7.00 -8.87 13.72
CA ASN A 128 -6.37 -8.76 15.04
C ASN A 128 -5.00 -8.05 14.97
N LYS A 129 -4.17 -8.37 13.96
CA LYS A 129 -2.89 -7.68 13.73
C LYS A 129 -3.09 -6.20 13.40
N LEU A 130 -4.14 -5.88 12.64
CA LEU A 130 -4.46 -4.51 12.28
C LEU A 130 -4.87 -3.71 13.52
N GLU A 131 -5.69 -4.30 14.41
CA GLU A 131 -6.08 -3.70 15.70
C GLU A 131 -4.87 -3.45 16.60
N GLU A 132 -4.01 -4.44 16.76
CA GLU A 132 -2.76 -4.31 17.53
C GLU A 132 -1.87 -3.18 16.97
N THR A 133 -1.68 -3.16 15.66
CA THR A 133 -0.83 -2.14 15.01
C THR A 133 -1.41 -0.73 15.18
N ALA A 134 -2.73 -0.55 15.05
CA ALA A 134 -3.39 0.74 15.25
C ALA A 134 -3.25 1.24 16.70
N ASN A 135 -3.43 0.34 17.67
CA ASN A 135 -3.27 0.65 19.09
C ASN A 135 -1.83 1.09 19.44
N LEU A 136 -0.83 0.46 18.84
CA LEU A 136 0.59 0.79 19.04
C LEU A 136 1.00 2.09 18.33
N ALA A 137 0.38 2.38 17.19
CA ALA A 137 0.64 3.60 16.43
C ALA A 137 0.15 4.87 17.16
N LYS A 138 -0.90 4.75 18.00
CA LYS A 138 -1.55 5.88 18.71
C LYS A 138 -1.91 7.03 17.77
N ASN A 139 -2.50 6.67 16.62
CA ASN A 139 -2.84 7.59 15.54
C ASN A 139 -4.35 7.54 15.28
N ASP A 140 -5.04 8.64 15.55
CA ASP A 140 -6.51 8.72 15.45
C ASP A 140 -7.00 8.43 14.03
N SER A 141 -6.29 8.90 13.00
CA SER A 141 -6.65 8.61 11.60
C SER A 141 -6.59 7.11 11.29
N LEU A 142 -5.65 6.36 11.87
CA LEU A 142 -5.61 4.90 11.71
C LEU A 142 -6.75 4.21 12.46
N THR A 143 -7.16 4.78 13.59
CA THR A 143 -8.32 4.27 14.35
C THR A 143 -9.61 4.40 13.55
N GLU A 144 -9.83 5.50 12.87
CA GLU A 144 -10.99 5.69 11.97
C GLU A 144 -10.97 4.69 10.82
N VAL A 145 -9.83 4.55 10.14
CA VAL A 145 -9.65 3.56 9.06
C VAL A 145 -9.87 2.14 9.57
N LEU A 146 -9.41 1.83 10.79
CA LEU A 146 -9.63 0.54 11.43
C LEU A 146 -11.12 0.26 11.64
N LEU A 147 -11.88 1.21 12.17
CA LEU A 147 -13.32 1.03 12.43
C LEU A 147 -14.08 0.73 11.13
N TYR A 148 -13.81 1.48 10.07
CA TYR A 148 -14.40 1.23 8.75
C TYR A 148 -14.00 -0.16 8.20
N THR A 149 -12.74 -0.53 8.33
CA THR A 149 -12.21 -1.82 7.87
C THR A 149 -12.83 -2.99 8.64
N LYS A 150 -13.01 -2.84 9.97
CA LYS A 150 -13.73 -3.81 10.82
C LYS A 150 -15.18 -3.97 10.39
N ALA A 151 -15.89 -2.88 10.16
CA ALA A 151 -17.28 -2.94 9.71
C ALA A 151 -17.40 -3.73 8.41
N ASN A 152 -16.55 -3.45 7.43
CA ASN A 152 -16.52 -4.17 6.15
C ASN A 152 -16.23 -5.67 6.33
N TYR A 153 -15.30 -6.03 7.22
CA TYR A 153 -15.04 -7.42 7.57
C TYR A 153 -16.29 -8.09 8.13
N TYR A 154 -16.94 -7.49 9.13
CA TYR A 154 -18.12 -8.07 9.76
C TYR A 154 -19.29 -8.22 8.79
N TYR A 155 -19.58 -7.23 7.97
CA TYR A 155 -20.63 -7.34 6.94
C TYR A 155 -20.33 -8.42 5.91
N THR A 156 -19.07 -8.57 5.49
CA THR A 156 -18.68 -9.61 4.53
C THR A 156 -18.92 -11.02 5.05
N PHE A 157 -18.81 -11.22 6.37
CA PHE A 157 -19.03 -12.51 7.03
C PHE A 157 -20.38 -12.61 7.75
N ASN A 158 -21.38 -11.80 7.35
CA ASN A 158 -22.75 -11.79 7.86
C ASN A 158 -22.87 -11.54 9.38
N GLN A 159 -21.93 -10.82 9.97
CA GLN A 159 -21.91 -10.40 11.37
C GLN A 159 -22.39 -8.94 11.49
N ASN A 160 -23.60 -8.66 11.02
CA ASN A 160 -24.10 -7.29 10.82
C ASN A 160 -24.15 -6.47 12.12
N THR A 161 -24.56 -7.08 13.23
CA THR A 161 -24.60 -6.41 14.54
C THR A 161 -23.23 -5.87 14.97
N GLN A 162 -22.16 -6.64 14.73
CA GLN A 162 -20.79 -6.21 15.02
C GLN A 162 -20.35 -5.12 14.02
N GLY A 163 -20.76 -5.22 12.75
CA GLY A 163 -20.53 -4.18 11.77
C GLY A 163 -21.15 -2.84 12.16
N ASP A 164 -22.43 -2.85 12.54
CA ASP A 164 -23.14 -1.65 13.01
C ASP A 164 -22.51 -1.03 14.26
N ALA A 165 -22.00 -1.87 15.17
CA ALA A 165 -21.34 -1.39 16.39
C ALA A 165 -20.05 -0.62 16.11
N CYS A 166 -19.39 -0.83 14.97
CA CYS A 166 -18.21 -0.07 14.59
C CYS A 166 -18.51 1.41 14.27
N PHE A 167 -19.76 1.75 13.92
CA PHE A 167 -20.16 3.11 13.57
C PHE A 167 -20.85 3.87 14.72
N ARG A 168 -21.06 3.23 15.86
CA ARG A 168 -21.73 3.84 17.03
C ARG A 168 -20.77 4.47 18.03
N LYS A 169 -19.48 4.46 17.73
CA LYS A 169 -18.41 5.08 18.54
C LYS A 169 -18.05 6.45 18.00
#